data_ffd719b276b160989df2056af46610bc
#
_entry.id   ffd719b276b160989df2056af46610bc
#
_cell.length_a   1.000
_cell.length_b   1.000
_cell.length_c   1.000
_cell.angle_alpha   90.00
_cell.angle_beta   90.00
_cell.angle_gamma   90.00
#
_symmetry.space_group_name_H-M   'P 1'
#
loop_
_entity.id
_entity.type
_entity.pdbx_description
1 polymer ?
#
loop_
_entity_poly.entity_id
_entity_poly.type
_entity_poly.pdbx_seq_one_letter_code
_entity_poly.pdbx_strand_id
1 'polypeptide(L)'
;MRNPISKTIAATAVAVVLLAAVSAAAVPSVRHTASGWWNDPQRLAAWPENPQVHYEDGAVEYARTVAGLLPAATARVEAVHGRRFAHPVTVGVYVSPEAFVAANGLGDRRAVGMTFLGHVVLSPVLFSTQRHRLPALITHELSHAHLQSWISQLTYVRLPHWFTEGLAVMVSGGGGAEGVSELQARDAIRRGDHIAIDSAGSLLNLAAVKLSIRRKSLTRRSGL
;
A
#
# COMPACT_ATOMS: atom_id res chain seq x y z
N MET A 1 26.58 -43.54 -13.48
CA MET A 1 27.07 -42.27 -14.08
C MET A 1 25.95 -41.23 -14.02
N ARG A 2 26.10 -40.13 -13.30
CA ARG A 2 25.08 -39.06 -13.24
C ARG A 2 25.10 -38.29 -14.56
N ASN A 3 23.93 -38.14 -15.20
CA ASN A 3 23.75 -37.49 -16.50
C ASN A 3 24.28 -36.02 -16.42
N PRO A 4 25.17 -35.59 -17.35
CA PRO A 4 25.71 -34.23 -17.37
C PRO A 4 24.60 -33.15 -17.46
N ILE A 5 23.49 -33.41 -18.11
CA ILE A 5 22.32 -32.53 -18.22
C ILE A 5 21.73 -32.24 -16.83
N SER A 6 21.64 -33.21 -15.93
CA SER A 6 21.10 -33.03 -14.60
C SER A 6 21.99 -32.11 -13.70
N LYS A 7 23.31 -32.18 -13.92
CA LYS A 7 24.26 -31.30 -13.18
C LYS A 7 24.16 -29.85 -13.67
N THR A 8 23.98 -29.65 -14.98
CA THR A 8 23.83 -28.28 -15.53
C THR A 8 22.53 -27.64 -15.06
N ILE A 9 21.41 -28.38 -15.07
CA ILE A 9 20.11 -27.90 -14.57
C ILE A 9 20.22 -27.54 -13.07
N ALA A 10 20.86 -28.38 -12.27
CA ALA A 10 21.04 -28.10 -10.84
C ALA A 10 21.91 -26.86 -10.60
N ALA A 11 23.01 -26.72 -11.34
CA ALA A 11 23.90 -25.55 -11.24
C ALA A 11 23.19 -24.26 -11.66
N THR A 12 22.38 -24.29 -12.73
CA THR A 12 21.59 -23.12 -13.16
C THR A 12 20.54 -22.76 -12.11
N ALA A 13 19.84 -23.73 -11.54
CA ALA A 13 18.86 -23.48 -10.49
C ALA A 13 19.50 -22.83 -9.24
N VAL A 14 20.66 -23.31 -8.81
CA VAL A 14 21.43 -22.72 -7.69
C VAL A 14 21.85 -21.29 -8.03
N ALA A 15 22.37 -21.04 -9.22
CA ALA A 15 22.77 -19.69 -9.65
C ALA A 15 21.60 -18.71 -9.66
N VAL A 16 20.42 -19.13 -10.13
CA VAL A 16 19.20 -18.32 -10.12
C VAL A 16 18.76 -17.99 -8.68
N VAL A 17 18.79 -18.99 -7.79
CA VAL A 17 18.43 -18.79 -6.37
C VAL A 17 19.43 -17.83 -5.70
N LEU A 18 20.71 -17.98 -5.94
CA LEU A 18 21.74 -17.07 -5.41
C LEU A 18 21.57 -15.64 -5.94
N LEU A 19 21.32 -15.48 -7.23
CA LEU A 19 21.07 -14.16 -7.83
C LEU A 19 19.83 -13.50 -7.23
N ALA A 20 18.73 -14.26 -7.03
CA ALA A 20 17.53 -13.78 -6.37
C ALA A 20 17.80 -13.36 -4.92
N ALA A 21 18.57 -14.16 -4.17
CA ALA A 21 18.96 -13.84 -2.80
C ALA A 21 19.83 -12.58 -2.72
N VAL A 22 20.81 -12.42 -3.60
CA VAL A 22 21.66 -11.22 -3.69
C VAL A 22 20.83 -9.99 -4.08
N SER A 23 19.90 -10.13 -5.04
CA SER A 23 19.02 -9.05 -5.43
C SER A 23 18.07 -8.63 -4.30
N ALA A 24 17.51 -9.59 -3.57
CA ALA A 24 16.69 -9.33 -2.38
C ALA A 24 17.47 -8.61 -1.27
N ALA A 25 18.76 -8.93 -1.10
CA ALA A 25 19.62 -8.27 -0.12
C ALA A 25 20.10 -6.88 -0.57
N ALA A 26 20.44 -6.72 -1.84
CA ALA A 26 21.10 -5.53 -2.38
C ALA A 26 20.10 -4.44 -2.88
N VAL A 27 18.91 -4.83 -3.35
CA VAL A 27 17.92 -3.91 -3.91
C VAL A 27 16.81 -3.66 -2.88
N PRO A 28 16.74 -2.45 -2.26
CA PRO A 28 15.78 -2.17 -1.18
C PRO A 28 14.32 -2.49 -1.53
N SER A 29 13.87 -2.15 -2.74
CA SER A 29 12.50 -2.44 -3.17
C SER A 29 12.20 -3.94 -3.21
N VAL A 30 13.13 -4.77 -3.73
CA VAL A 30 12.99 -6.23 -3.76
C VAL A 30 12.96 -6.80 -2.34
N ARG A 31 13.84 -6.31 -1.47
CA ARG A 31 13.88 -6.71 -0.06
C ARG A 31 12.59 -6.38 0.68
N HIS A 32 12.04 -5.17 0.50
CA HIS A 32 10.80 -4.77 1.14
C HIS A 32 9.59 -5.54 0.61
N THR A 33 9.51 -5.76 -0.70
CA THR A 33 8.47 -6.60 -1.29
C THR A 33 8.53 -8.04 -0.76
N ALA A 34 9.73 -8.64 -0.70
CA ALA A 34 9.92 -9.96 -0.13
C ALA A 34 9.56 -10.01 1.37
N SER A 35 9.93 -8.97 2.13
CA SER A 35 9.55 -8.81 3.52
C SER A 35 8.03 -8.76 3.69
N GLY A 36 7.32 -7.93 2.91
CA GLY A 36 5.86 -7.83 2.96
C GLY A 36 5.17 -9.16 2.62
N TRP A 37 5.67 -9.89 1.64
CA TRP A 37 5.15 -11.22 1.31
C TRP A 37 5.40 -12.24 2.43
N TRP A 38 6.57 -12.19 3.08
CA TRP A 38 6.89 -13.08 4.22
C TRP A 38 6.06 -12.75 5.46
N ASN A 39 5.79 -11.47 5.71
CA ASN A 39 5.02 -10.98 6.85
C ASN A 39 3.54 -10.73 6.48
N ASP A 40 2.95 -11.64 5.70
CA ASP A 40 1.55 -11.61 5.33
C ASP A 40 0.66 -11.56 6.60
N PRO A 41 -0.26 -10.57 6.71
CA PRO A 41 -1.12 -10.44 7.88
C PRO A 41 -2.00 -11.66 8.15
N GLN A 42 -2.28 -12.51 7.17
CA GLN A 42 -3.02 -13.76 7.37
C GLN A 42 -2.32 -14.75 8.33
N ARG A 43 -1.04 -14.55 8.61
CA ARG A 43 -0.28 -15.38 9.59
C ARG A 43 -0.48 -14.93 11.04
N LEU A 44 -1.07 -13.77 11.26
CA LEU A 44 -1.44 -13.26 12.58
C LEU A 44 -2.72 -13.92 13.08
N ALA A 45 -3.01 -13.78 14.37
CA ALA A 45 -4.26 -14.24 14.97
C ALA A 45 -5.46 -13.52 14.34
N ALA A 46 -6.50 -14.27 13.95
CA ALA A 46 -7.73 -13.68 13.44
C ALA A 46 -8.62 -13.22 14.61
N TRP A 47 -9.31 -12.08 14.42
CA TRP A 47 -10.30 -11.59 15.36
C TRP A 47 -11.57 -12.47 15.32
N PRO A 48 -12.03 -13.04 16.46
CA PRO A 48 -13.09 -14.06 16.43
C PRO A 48 -14.40 -13.60 15.79
N GLU A 49 -14.84 -12.36 16.05
CA GLU A 49 -16.10 -11.81 15.56
C GLU A 49 -16.01 -11.29 14.12
N ASN A 50 -14.79 -11.10 13.59
CA ASN A 50 -14.57 -10.71 12.20
C ASN A 50 -13.23 -11.27 11.70
N PRO A 51 -13.22 -12.47 11.09
CA PRO A 51 -12.01 -13.17 10.68
C PRO A 51 -11.23 -12.49 9.56
N GLN A 52 -11.75 -11.38 9.00
CA GLN A 52 -10.98 -10.54 8.06
C GLN A 52 -9.95 -9.66 8.78
N VAL A 53 -10.10 -9.43 10.09
CA VAL A 53 -9.17 -8.65 10.91
C VAL A 53 -8.19 -9.59 11.58
N HIS A 54 -6.92 -9.39 11.27
CA HIS A 54 -5.80 -10.10 11.88
C HIS A 54 -4.95 -9.12 12.68
N TYR A 55 -4.38 -9.57 13.81
CA TYR A 55 -3.70 -8.66 14.72
C TYR A 55 -2.44 -9.27 15.34
N GLU A 56 -1.46 -8.41 15.54
CA GLU A 56 -0.25 -8.71 16.30
C GLU A 56 -0.59 -8.86 17.80
N ASP A 57 0.16 -9.70 18.52
CA ASP A 57 0.03 -9.82 19.96
C ASP A 57 0.11 -8.44 20.62
N GLY A 58 -0.88 -8.15 21.52
CA GLY A 58 -1.02 -6.84 22.14
C GLY A 58 -1.91 -5.84 21.37
N ALA A 59 -2.29 -6.11 20.11
CA ALA A 59 -3.15 -5.22 19.30
C ALA A 59 -4.66 -5.49 19.47
N VAL A 60 -5.09 -6.17 20.50
CA VAL A 60 -6.51 -6.59 20.76
C VAL A 60 -7.49 -5.41 20.64
N GLU A 61 -7.20 -4.28 21.31
CA GLU A 61 -8.08 -3.10 21.28
C GLU A 61 -8.13 -2.43 19.91
N TYR A 62 -7.02 -2.50 19.17
CA TYR A 62 -6.95 -2.00 17.80
C TYR A 62 -7.78 -2.89 16.87
N ALA A 63 -7.64 -4.21 17.01
CA ALA A 63 -8.41 -5.19 16.24
C ALA A 63 -9.92 -5.02 16.45
N ARG A 64 -10.36 -4.87 17.71
CA ARG A 64 -11.76 -4.60 18.06
C ARG A 64 -12.27 -3.32 17.37
N THR A 65 -11.47 -2.25 17.39
CA THR A 65 -11.85 -0.98 16.76
C THR A 65 -12.00 -1.15 15.25
N VAL A 66 -11.05 -1.83 14.59
CA VAL A 66 -11.08 -2.06 13.14
C VAL A 66 -12.25 -2.98 12.77
N ALA A 67 -12.47 -4.06 13.52
CA ALA A 67 -13.59 -4.99 13.29
C ALA A 67 -14.95 -4.28 13.32
N GLY A 68 -15.11 -3.30 14.21
CA GLY A 68 -16.32 -2.48 14.27
C GLY A 68 -16.50 -1.51 13.10
N LEU A 69 -15.39 -1.01 12.51
CA LEU A 69 -15.43 -0.06 11.39
C LEU A 69 -15.52 -0.75 10.03
N LEU A 70 -14.98 -1.96 9.91
CA LEU A 70 -14.79 -2.65 8.64
C LEU A 70 -16.08 -2.88 7.83
N PRO A 71 -17.22 -3.28 8.43
CA PRO A 71 -18.45 -3.50 7.67
C PRO A 71 -18.98 -2.23 6.97
N ALA A 72 -18.97 -1.08 7.66
CA ALA A 72 -19.43 0.18 7.09
C ALA A 72 -18.46 0.69 6.00
N ALA A 73 -17.15 0.56 6.20
CA ALA A 73 -16.14 0.93 5.22
C ALA A 73 -16.24 0.05 3.96
N THR A 74 -16.43 -1.27 4.12
CA THR A 74 -16.65 -2.21 3.00
C THR A 74 -17.90 -1.83 2.20
N ALA A 75 -19.02 -1.63 2.88
CA ALA A 75 -20.28 -1.24 2.23
C ALA A 75 -20.13 0.09 1.46
N ARG A 76 -19.39 1.06 2.01
CA ARG A 76 -19.12 2.33 1.34
C ARG A 76 -18.31 2.14 0.06
N VAL A 77 -17.24 1.33 0.11
CA VAL A 77 -16.41 1.04 -1.07
C VAL A 77 -17.22 0.33 -2.14
N GLU A 78 -17.96 -0.71 -1.79
CA GLU A 78 -18.81 -1.46 -2.72
C GLU A 78 -19.88 -0.60 -3.38
N ALA A 79 -20.52 0.28 -2.61
CA ALA A 79 -21.54 1.20 -3.13
C ALA A 79 -20.96 2.19 -4.14
N VAL A 80 -19.79 2.77 -3.88
CA VAL A 80 -19.19 3.77 -4.78
C VAL A 80 -18.54 3.10 -6.00
N HIS A 81 -17.92 1.92 -5.83
CA HIS A 81 -17.37 1.16 -6.96
C HIS A 81 -18.46 0.45 -7.78
N GLY A 82 -19.72 0.41 -7.30
CA GLY A 82 -20.85 -0.27 -7.95
C GLY A 82 -20.71 -1.79 -8.02
N ARG A 83 -19.85 -2.38 -7.17
CA ARG A 83 -19.50 -3.79 -7.22
C ARG A 83 -19.04 -4.30 -5.86
N ARG A 84 -19.37 -5.55 -5.51
CA ARG A 84 -18.85 -6.20 -4.30
C ARG A 84 -17.38 -6.56 -4.44
N PHE A 85 -16.67 -6.80 -3.33
CA PHE A 85 -15.35 -7.44 -3.36
C PHE A 85 -15.44 -8.82 -4.03
N ALA A 86 -14.43 -9.18 -4.84
CA ALA A 86 -14.36 -10.51 -5.47
C ALA A 86 -14.10 -11.62 -4.43
N HIS A 87 -13.38 -11.27 -3.37
CA HIS A 87 -13.10 -12.14 -2.22
C HIS A 87 -12.88 -11.27 -0.97
N PRO A 88 -13.06 -11.82 0.24
CA PRO A 88 -12.83 -11.09 1.48
C PRO A 88 -11.41 -10.51 1.54
N VAL A 89 -11.29 -9.27 2.05
CA VAL A 89 -10.01 -8.62 2.26
C VAL A 89 -9.49 -8.94 3.65
N THR A 90 -8.17 -9.13 3.79
CA THR A 90 -7.51 -9.23 5.07
C THR A 90 -7.00 -7.87 5.53
N VAL A 91 -7.24 -7.51 6.78
CA VAL A 91 -6.76 -6.28 7.41
C VAL A 91 -5.85 -6.64 8.59
N GLY A 92 -4.56 -6.37 8.44
CA GLY A 92 -3.56 -6.57 9.51
C GLY A 92 -3.41 -5.35 10.40
N VAL A 93 -3.39 -5.56 11.72
CA VAL A 93 -3.31 -4.51 12.73
C VAL A 93 -2.10 -4.75 13.63
N TYR A 94 -1.27 -3.73 13.79
CA TYR A 94 0.03 -3.83 14.45
C TYR A 94 0.15 -2.88 15.64
N VAL A 95 0.91 -3.29 16.67
CA VAL A 95 1.39 -2.44 17.78
C VAL A 95 2.85 -2.08 17.60
N SER A 96 3.62 -2.92 16.90
CA SER A 96 5.04 -2.72 16.59
C SER A 96 5.19 -1.95 15.28
N PRO A 97 5.83 -0.76 15.28
CA PRO A 97 6.19 -0.05 14.05
C PRO A 97 7.06 -0.89 13.10
N GLU A 98 7.93 -1.72 13.66
CA GLU A 98 8.84 -2.59 12.92
C GLU A 98 8.06 -3.71 12.19
N ALA A 99 7.10 -4.34 12.86
CA ALA A 99 6.25 -5.37 12.26
C ALA A 99 5.38 -4.78 11.13
N PHE A 100 4.78 -3.60 11.36
CA PHE A 100 4.06 -2.88 10.32
C PHE A 100 4.95 -2.58 9.10
N VAL A 101 6.16 -2.08 9.32
CA VAL A 101 7.11 -1.77 8.24
C VAL A 101 7.53 -3.03 7.49
N ALA A 102 7.71 -4.15 8.19
CA ALA A 102 8.02 -5.43 7.56
C ALA A 102 6.87 -5.94 6.68
N ALA A 103 5.61 -5.69 7.07
CA ALA A 103 4.41 -6.17 6.38
C ALA A 103 3.94 -5.23 5.24
N ASN A 104 4.30 -3.94 5.25
CA ASN A 104 3.75 -2.97 4.30
C ASN A 104 4.34 -3.05 2.87
N GLY A 105 5.30 -3.92 2.64
CA GLY A 105 5.88 -4.20 1.33
C GLY A 105 6.74 -3.09 0.71
N LEU A 106 6.72 -1.89 1.27
CA LEU A 106 7.52 -0.73 0.80
C LEU A 106 8.63 -0.34 1.78
N GLY A 107 8.60 -0.83 3.03
CA GLY A 107 9.51 -0.43 4.09
C GLY A 107 9.35 1.04 4.50
N ASP A 108 8.22 1.66 4.19
CA ASP A 108 7.96 3.06 4.53
C ASP A 108 7.47 3.19 5.98
N ARG A 109 8.29 3.81 6.82
CA ARG A 109 7.99 4.10 8.23
C ARG A 109 6.99 5.24 8.42
N ARG A 110 6.76 6.07 7.39
CA ARG A 110 5.86 7.23 7.46
C ARG A 110 4.44 6.88 7.03
N ALA A 111 4.25 5.77 6.35
CA ALA A 111 2.93 5.27 6.01
C ALA A 111 2.15 4.99 7.29
N VAL A 112 0.86 5.33 7.29
CA VAL A 112 -0.06 5.05 8.40
C VAL A 112 -1.03 3.91 8.07
N GLY A 113 -1.26 3.67 6.79
CA GLY A 113 -1.93 2.51 6.21
C GLY A 113 -1.29 2.19 4.88
N MET A 114 -1.46 0.97 4.42
CA MET A 114 -0.95 0.51 3.13
C MET A 114 -1.74 -0.69 2.65
N THR A 115 -2.05 -0.70 1.36
CA THR A 115 -2.56 -1.89 0.70
C THR A 115 -1.44 -2.56 -0.10
N PHE A 116 -1.09 -3.77 0.29
CA PHE A 116 -0.04 -4.56 -0.33
C PHE A 116 -0.55 -5.97 -0.67
N LEU A 117 -0.44 -6.36 -1.93
CA LEU A 117 -0.90 -7.66 -2.46
C LEU A 117 -2.37 -8.01 -2.09
N GLY A 118 -3.25 -7.01 -2.06
CA GLY A 118 -4.66 -7.18 -1.73
C GLY A 118 -4.97 -7.21 -0.23
N HIS A 119 -3.96 -7.14 0.65
CA HIS A 119 -4.12 -7.01 2.09
C HIS A 119 -3.93 -5.57 2.53
N VAL A 120 -4.73 -5.13 3.49
CA VAL A 120 -4.57 -3.83 4.15
C VAL A 120 -3.75 -4.02 5.42
N VAL A 121 -2.76 -3.17 5.65
CA VAL A 121 -1.98 -3.14 6.89
C VAL A 121 -2.06 -1.76 7.53
N LEU A 122 -2.30 -1.71 8.84
CA LEU A 122 -2.54 -0.48 9.60
C LEU A 122 -1.46 -0.26 10.65
N SER A 123 -0.86 0.94 10.62
CA SER A 123 0.20 1.35 11.53
C SER A 123 -0.32 1.62 12.94
N PRO A 124 0.46 1.32 13.99
CA PRO A 124 0.13 1.69 15.37
C PRO A 124 -0.06 3.20 15.58
N VAL A 125 0.53 4.04 14.74
CA VAL A 125 0.37 5.51 14.79
C VAL A 125 -1.08 5.94 14.65
N LEU A 126 -1.89 5.22 13.86
CA LEU A 126 -3.32 5.49 13.72
C LEU A 126 -4.08 5.37 15.03
N PHE A 127 -3.68 4.46 15.89
CA PHE A 127 -4.39 4.20 17.14
C PHE A 127 -3.88 5.07 18.28
N SER A 128 -2.61 5.45 18.27
CA SER A 128 -1.99 6.24 19.33
C SER A 128 -2.22 7.74 19.17
N THR A 129 -2.03 8.31 17.96
CA THR A 129 -2.03 9.76 17.76
C THR A 129 -2.95 10.27 16.65
N GLN A 130 -3.42 9.38 15.75
CA GLN A 130 -4.19 9.75 14.57
C GLN A 130 -5.54 9.02 14.47
N ARG A 131 -6.13 8.67 15.60
CA ARG A 131 -7.35 7.85 15.68
C ARG A 131 -8.53 8.44 14.93
N HIS A 132 -8.63 9.76 14.84
CA HIS A 132 -9.66 10.47 14.10
C HIS A 132 -9.63 10.20 12.59
N ARG A 133 -8.48 9.80 12.03
CA ARG A 133 -8.31 9.47 10.60
C ARG A 133 -8.72 8.03 10.26
N LEU A 134 -8.83 7.16 11.27
CA LEU A 134 -8.95 5.72 11.09
C LEU A 134 -10.13 5.32 10.18
N PRO A 135 -11.38 5.83 10.34
CA PRO A 135 -12.50 5.44 9.48
C PRO A 135 -12.28 5.79 8.00
N ALA A 136 -11.80 7.00 7.74
CA ALA A 136 -11.52 7.46 6.38
C ALA A 136 -10.35 6.69 5.76
N LEU A 137 -9.28 6.45 6.52
CA LEU A 137 -8.12 5.73 6.03
C LEU A 137 -8.43 4.25 5.75
N ILE A 138 -9.18 3.55 6.61
CA ILE A 138 -9.63 2.17 6.32
C ILE A 138 -10.39 2.15 4.99
N THR A 139 -11.31 3.09 4.78
CA THR A 139 -12.08 3.18 3.53
C THR A 139 -11.18 3.45 2.32
N HIS A 140 -10.16 4.28 2.46
CA HIS A 140 -9.14 4.58 1.45
C HIS A 140 -8.38 3.30 1.06
N GLU A 141 -7.81 2.61 2.02
CA GLU A 141 -7.05 1.37 1.78
C GLU A 141 -7.93 0.26 1.21
N LEU A 142 -9.17 0.14 1.68
CA LEU A 142 -10.13 -0.81 1.12
C LEU A 142 -10.47 -0.52 -0.34
N SER A 143 -10.45 0.74 -0.78
CA SER A 143 -10.63 1.08 -2.21
C SER A 143 -9.51 0.50 -3.07
N HIS A 144 -8.24 0.58 -2.61
CA HIS A 144 -7.12 -0.08 -3.28
C HIS A 144 -7.26 -1.61 -3.28
N ALA A 145 -7.60 -2.21 -2.14
CA ALA A 145 -7.79 -3.65 -2.01
C ALA A 145 -8.95 -4.15 -2.90
N HIS A 146 -10.02 -3.35 -3.02
CA HIS A 146 -11.14 -3.67 -3.89
C HIS A 146 -10.71 -3.74 -5.36
N LEU A 147 -9.97 -2.77 -5.87
CA LEU A 147 -9.41 -2.82 -7.22
C LEU A 147 -8.53 -4.06 -7.40
N GLN A 148 -7.63 -4.33 -6.45
CA GLN A 148 -6.75 -5.50 -6.49
C GLN A 148 -7.50 -6.83 -6.38
N SER A 149 -8.71 -6.86 -5.84
CA SER A 149 -9.54 -8.08 -5.82
C SER A 149 -10.08 -8.47 -7.19
N TRP A 150 -10.17 -7.51 -8.13
CA TRP A 150 -10.77 -7.73 -9.46
C TRP A 150 -9.77 -7.79 -10.60
N ILE A 151 -8.60 -7.23 -10.44
CA ILE A 151 -7.56 -7.17 -11.48
C ILE A 151 -6.26 -7.79 -10.97
N SER A 152 -5.43 -8.28 -11.90
CA SER A 152 -4.13 -8.83 -11.53
C SER A 152 -3.23 -7.74 -10.94
N GLN A 153 -2.27 -8.12 -10.07
CA GLN A 153 -1.27 -7.20 -9.54
C GLN A 153 -0.49 -6.48 -10.65
N LEU A 154 -0.18 -7.20 -11.75
CA LEU A 154 0.50 -6.60 -12.90
C LEU A 154 -0.36 -5.54 -13.59
N THR A 155 -1.68 -5.73 -13.67
CA THR A 155 -2.61 -4.72 -14.19
C THR A 155 -2.69 -3.55 -13.23
N TYR A 156 -2.84 -3.80 -11.92
CA TYR A 156 -2.94 -2.77 -10.89
C TYR A 156 -1.74 -1.81 -10.90
N VAL A 157 -0.50 -2.32 -10.92
CA VAL A 157 0.70 -1.49 -10.91
C VAL A 157 0.91 -0.66 -12.19
N ARG A 158 0.18 -0.99 -13.26
CA ARG A 158 0.16 -0.22 -14.51
C ARG A 158 -0.90 0.89 -14.53
N LEU A 159 -1.87 0.85 -13.62
CA LEU A 159 -2.85 1.93 -13.52
C LEU A 159 -2.16 3.25 -13.17
N PRO A 160 -2.64 4.37 -13.70
CA PRO A 160 -2.11 5.66 -13.32
C PRO A 160 -2.28 5.90 -11.82
N HIS A 161 -1.23 6.35 -11.15
CA HIS A 161 -1.26 6.59 -9.70
C HIS A 161 -2.33 7.62 -9.30
N TRP A 162 -2.50 8.68 -10.11
CA TRP A 162 -3.56 9.66 -9.88
C TRP A 162 -4.96 9.05 -9.88
N PHE A 163 -5.18 8.00 -10.69
CA PHE A 163 -6.46 7.31 -10.74
C PHE A 163 -6.71 6.47 -9.48
N THR A 164 -5.74 5.65 -9.09
CA THR A 164 -5.89 4.78 -7.91
C THR A 164 -6.02 5.59 -6.63
N GLU A 165 -5.19 6.62 -6.45
CA GLU A 165 -5.25 7.51 -5.29
C GLU A 165 -6.48 8.43 -5.33
N GLY A 166 -6.78 9.02 -6.48
CA GLY A 166 -7.94 9.90 -6.62
C GLY A 166 -9.25 9.17 -6.34
N LEU A 167 -9.38 7.92 -6.79
CA LEU A 167 -10.53 7.07 -6.50
C LEU A 167 -10.61 6.77 -4.99
N ALA A 168 -9.50 6.39 -4.35
CA ALA A 168 -9.46 6.09 -2.93
C ALA A 168 -9.80 7.31 -2.07
N VAL A 169 -9.28 8.51 -2.42
CA VAL A 169 -9.63 9.78 -1.76
C VAL A 169 -11.11 10.11 -1.92
N MET A 170 -11.67 9.95 -3.12
CA MET A 170 -13.08 10.20 -3.39
C MET A 170 -13.99 9.25 -2.59
N VAL A 171 -13.69 7.96 -2.59
CA VAL A 171 -14.47 6.93 -1.89
C VAL A 171 -14.45 7.14 -0.39
N SER A 172 -13.31 7.51 0.16
CA SER A 172 -13.09 7.72 1.60
C SER A 172 -13.59 9.08 2.12
N GLY A 173 -14.02 9.99 1.23
CA GLY A 173 -14.40 11.34 1.61
C GLY A 173 -13.22 12.20 2.07
N GLY A 174 -12.05 12.03 1.44
CA GLY A 174 -10.84 12.79 1.71
C GLY A 174 -9.76 12.05 2.48
N GLY A 175 -9.98 10.78 2.86
CA GLY A 175 -8.96 9.96 3.53
C GLY A 175 -7.69 9.85 2.69
N GLY A 176 -6.53 10.02 3.32
CA GLY A 176 -5.23 10.07 2.65
C GLY A 176 -4.84 11.43 2.09
N ALA A 177 -5.78 12.37 1.95
CA ALA A 177 -5.54 13.73 1.45
C ALA A 177 -5.75 14.84 2.50
N GLU A 178 -5.82 14.50 3.78
CA GLU A 178 -6.16 15.43 4.88
C GLU A 178 -5.18 16.59 5.02
N GLY A 179 -3.97 16.46 4.47
CA GLY A 179 -2.96 17.51 4.45
C GLY A 179 -3.20 18.63 3.43
N VAL A 180 -4.21 18.49 2.55
CA VAL A 180 -4.49 19.46 1.47
C VAL A 180 -5.97 19.80 1.48
N SER A 181 -6.32 21.05 1.78
CA SER A 181 -7.70 21.51 1.68
C SER A 181 -8.13 21.68 0.22
N GLU A 182 -9.44 21.64 -0.03
CA GLU A 182 -10.01 21.89 -1.37
C GLU A 182 -9.59 23.25 -1.94
N LEU A 183 -9.53 24.29 -1.08
CA LEU A 183 -9.07 25.63 -1.47
C LEU A 183 -7.61 25.60 -1.90
N GLN A 184 -6.74 24.94 -1.14
CA GLN A 184 -5.32 24.80 -1.51
C GLN A 184 -5.14 24.04 -2.83
N ALA A 185 -5.92 22.99 -3.05
CA ALA A 185 -5.89 22.24 -4.32
C ALA A 185 -6.35 23.12 -5.49
N ARG A 186 -7.45 23.82 -5.35
CA ARG A 186 -7.97 24.76 -6.38
C ARG A 186 -6.97 25.88 -6.69
N ASP A 187 -6.34 26.45 -5.66
CA ASP A 187 -5.36 27.51 -5.84
C ASP A 187 -4.07 26.98 -6.52
N ALA A 188 -3.64 25.78 -6.20
CA ALA A 188 -2.52 25.12 -6.88
C ALA A 188 -2.83 24.91 -8.37
N ILE A 189 -4.05 24.45 -8.70
CA ILE A 189 -4.49 24.30 -10.11
C ILE A 189 -4.48 25.64 -10.84
N ARG A 190 -5.04 26.70 -10.22
CA ARG A 190 -5.08 28.05 -10.81
C ARG A 190 -3.69 28.63 -11.08
N ARG A 191 -2.71 28.33 -10.23
CA ARG A 191 -1.31 28.76 -10.42
C ARG A 191 -0.52 27.88 -11.36
N GLY A 192 -1.11 26.81 -11.90
CA GLY A 192 -0.38 25.82 -12.71
C GLY A 192 0.60 24.95 -11.89
N ASP A 193 0.48 24.93 -10.57
CA ASP A 193 1.30 24.14 -9.63
C ASP A 193 0.80 22.69 -9.52
N HIS A 194 0.26 22.13 -10.59
CA HIS A 194 -0.26 20.77 -10.64
C HIS A 194 0.60 19.89 -11.56
N ILE A 195 0.52 18.59 -11.35
CA ILE A 195 1.09 17.61 -12.27
C ILE A 195 0.03 17.27 -13.30
N ALA A 196 0.35 17.43 -14.59
CA ALA A 196 -0.56 17.04 -15.67
C ALA A 196 -0.89 15.53 -15.57
N ILE A 197 -2.15 15.18 -15.83
CA ILE A 197 -2.66 13.79 -15.70
C ILE A 197 -1.86 12.82 -16.58
N ASP A 198 -1.46 13.22 -17.77
CA ASP A 198 -0.63 12.46 -18.71
C ASP A 198 0.79 12.19 -18.21
N SER A 199 1.33 13.06 -17.33
CA SER A 199 2.67 12.94 -16.74
C SER A 199 2.66 12.30 -15.34
N ALA A 200 1.49 12.03 -14.75
CA ALA A 200 1.34 11.51 -13.39
C ALA A 200 1.62 10.01 -13.25
N GLY A 201 2.26 9.38 -14.22
CA GLY A 201 2.87 8.05 -14.18
C GLY A 201 2.11 6.94 -13.45
N SER A 202 2.49 5.70 -13.71
CA SER A 202 2.06 4.53 -12.92
C SER A 202 2.98 4.33 -11.69
N LEU A 203 2.60 3.44 -10.78
CA LEU A 203 3.45 3.04 -9.64
C LEU A 203 4.86 2.60 -10.07
N LEU A 204 5.01 2.05 -11.27
CA LEU A 204 6.30 1.69 -11.85
C LEU A 204 7.18 2.92 -12.16
N ASN A 205 6.59 4.10 -12.33
CA ASN A 205 7.28 5.35 -12.64
C ASN A 205 7.44 6.31 -11.44
N LEU A 206 7.05 5.91 -10.23
CA LEU A 206 7.16 6.74 -9.01
C LEU A 206 8.58 7.27 -8.75
N ALA A 207 9.62 6.54 -9.13
CA ALA A 207 11.00 7.02 -9.05
C ALA A 207 11.25 8.22 -9.96
N ALA A 208 10.68 8.24 -11.16
CA ALA A 208 10.80 9.34 -12.12
C ALA A 208 10.00 10.58 -11.66
N VAL A 209 8.83 10.39 -11.08
CA VAL A 209 7.98 11.47 -10.54
C VAL A 209 8.63 12.14 -9.33
N LYS A 210 9.19 11.37 -8.38
CA LYS A 210 9.96 11.92 -7.24
C LYS A 210 11.19 12.73 -7.70
N LEU A 211 11.87 12.30 -8.75
CA LEU A 211 13.00 13.02 -9.34
C LEU A 211 12.57 14.33 -10.00
N SER A 212 11.45 14.37 -10.69
CA SER A 212 10.94 15.59 -11.37
C SER A 212 10.48 16.65 -10.35
N ILE A 213 9.82 16.25 -9.26
CA ILE A 213 9.40 17.16 -8.18
C ILE A 213 10.64 17.73 -7.46
N ARG A 214 11.65 16.91 -7.18
CA ARG A 214 12.92 17.38 -6.59
C ARG A 214 13.67 18.34 -7.49
N ARG A 215 13.68 18.13 -8.81
CA ARG A 215 14.31 19.03 -9.77
C ARG A 215 13.64 20.39 -9.83
N LYS A 216 12.29 20.44 -9.85
CA LYS A 216 11.54 21.70 -9.82
C LYS A 216 11.72 22.48 -8.51
N SER A 217 11.88 21.82 -7.38
CA SER A 217 12.14 22.49 -6.09
C SER A 217 13.57 23.04 -5.97
N LEU A 218 14.54 22.43 -6.63
CA LEU A 218 15.93 22.91 -6.66
C LEU A 218 16.15 24.09 -7.61
N THR A 219 15.48 24.11 -8.77
CA THR A 219 15.54 25.24 -9.72
C THR A 219 14.82 26.49 -9.20
N ARG A 220 13.82 26.36 -8.29
CA ARG A 220 13.21 27.52 -7.62
C ARG A 220 14.07 28.13 -6.51
N ARG A 221 15.02 27.37 -5.93
CA ARG A 221 15.94 27.91 -4.90
C ARG A 221 17.22 28.57 -5.44
N SER A 222 17.54 28.36 -6.71
CA SER A 222 18.70 28.96 -7.38
C SER A 222 18.39 30.18 -8.25
N GLY A 223 17.17 30.70 -8.16
CA GLY A 223 16.70 31.88 -8.90
C GLY A 223 16.39 33.08 -7.97
N LEU A 224 17.30 33.36 -6.98
CA LEU A 224 17.39 34.62 -6.24
C LEU A 224 18.79 35.17 -6.41
#